data_88058e11c0f38d4d299cec80a753d5fe
#
_entry.id   88058e11c0f38d4d299cec80a753d5fe
#
_cell.length_a   1.000
_cell.length_b   1.000
_cell.length_c   1.000
_cell.angle_alpha   90.00
_cell.angle_beta   90.00
_cell.angle_gamma   90.00
#
_symmetry.space_group_name_H-M   'P 1'
#
loop_
_entity.id
_entity.type
_entity.pdbx_description
1 polymer ?
#
loop_
_entity_poly.entity_id
_entity_poly.type
_entity_poly.pdbx_seq_one_letter_code
_entity_poly.pdbx_strand_id
1 'polypeptide(L)'
;MSSLPRFSQINPATIVAELDTILAQNRAELLLLLSEIISLDWNFIQKLDDLDDRLQHFWSPINHLHAVKQTAKLRLAYNECLAKISAYSSELSQNSRLYQAIKTLDNGDYRFNYAQKKCLHNELRDFHLGGIDLPKAKQKRYQVIQAQLAQ
;
A
#
# COMPACT_ATOMS: atom_id res chain seq x y z
N MET A 1 19.88 7.30 8.88
CA MET A 1 19.28 7.70 10.17
C MET A 1 17.89 8.23 9.87
N SER A 2 16.85 7.56 10.33
CA SER A 2 15.48 8.05 10.23
C SER A 2 15.35 9.31 11.10
N SER A 3 15.03 10.46 10.48
CA SER A 3 14.76 11.68 11.24
C SER A 3 13.38 11.55 11.88
N LEU A 4 13.25 12.02 13.12
CA LEU A 4 11.94 12.05 13.80
C LEU A 4 10.92 12.87 12.99
N PRO A 5 9.64 12.46 12.99
CA PRO A 5 8.60 13.19 12.29
C PRO A 5 8.49 14.65 12.77
N ARG A 6 8.43 15.57 11.82
CA ARG A 6 8.30 17.01 12.11
C ARG A 6 6.83 17.39 12.14
N PHE A 7 6.12 17.06 13.21
CA PHE A 7 4.68 17.30 13.37
C PHE A 7 4.25 18.76 13.12
N SER A 8 5.12 19.73 13.45
CA SER A 8 4.85 21.14 13.21
C SER A 8 4.83 21.55 11.72
N GLN A 9 5.32 20.70 10.83
CA GLN A 9 5.34 20.94 9.39
C GLN A 9 4.12 20.32 8.67
N ILE A 10 3.32 19.51 9.37
CA ILE A 10 2.10 18.92 8.79
C ILE A 10 1.07 20.01 8.58
N ASN A 11 0.79 20.32 7.30
CA ASN A 11 -0.18 21.33 6.91
C ASN A 11 -1.44 20.67 6.33
N PRO A 12 -2.59 20.78 7.00
CA PRO A 12 -3.84 20.17 6.52
C PRO A 12 -4.26 20.65 5.11
N ALA A 13 -3.76 21.79 4.64
CA ALA A 13 -4.10 22.30 3.31
C ALA A 13 -3.34 21.61 2.17
N THR A 14 -2.22 20.94 2.46
CA THR A 14 -1.33 20.33 1.46
C THR A 14 -1.28 18.82 1.48
N ILE A 15 -1.63 18.18 2.62
CA ILE A 15 -1.46 16.73 2.80
C ILE A 15 -2.22 15.89 1.75
N VAL A 16 -3.36 16.35 1.24
CA VAL A 16 -4.11 15.62 0.21
C VAL A 16 -3.35 15.61 -1.11
N ALA A 17 -2.82 16.76 -1.53
CA ALA A 17 -2.03 16.88 -2.77
C ALA A 17 -0.68 16.15 -2.66
N GLU A 18 -0.05 16.18 -1.48
CA GLU A 18 1.17 15.43 -1.20
C GLU A 18 0.92 13.92 -1.28
N LEU A 19 -0.18 13.43 -0.69
CA LEU A 19 -0.60 12.04 -0.81
C LEU A 19 -0.84 11.65 -2.27
N ASP A 20 -1.56 12.47 -3.04
CA ASP A 20 -1.83 12.20 -4.46
C ASP A 20 -0.53 12.02 -5.24
N THR A 21 0.48 12.84 -4.94
CA THR A 21 1.80 12.73 -5.55
C THR A 21 2.47 11.40 -5.20
N ILE A 22 2.46 11.01 -3.93
CA ILE A 22 3.05 9.74 -3.45
C ILE A 22 2.35 8.55 -4.10
N LEU A 23 1.02 8.53 -4.14
CA LEU A 23 0.26 7.44 -4.74
C LEU A 23 0.50 7.33 -6.25
N ALA A 24 0.63 8.47 -6.94
CA ALA A 24 0.96 8.49 -8.37
C ALA A 24 2.37 7.94 -8.64
N GLN A 25 3.35 8.34 -7.84
CA GLN A 25 4.72 7.81 -7.91
C GLN A 25 4.76 6.30 -7.65
N ASN A 26 4.11 5.85 -6.59
CA ASN A 26 4.04 4.43 -6.25
C ASN A 26 3.41 3.59 -7.38
N ARG A 27 2.32 4.09 -8.01
CA ARG A 27 1.71 3.41 -9.17
C ARG A 27 2.64 3.34 -10.37
N ALA A 28 3.36 4.42 -10.66
CA ALA A 28 4.31 4.45 -11.78
C ALA A 28 5.48 3.47 -11.55
N GLU A 29 6.06 3.48 -10.35
CA GLU A 29 7.13 2.57 -9.98
C GLU A 29 6.68 1.11 -9.99
N LEU A 30 5.50 0.81 -9.43
CA LEU A 30 4.91 -0.54 -9.49
C LEU A 30 4.71 -1.01 -10.92
N LEU A 31 4.21 -0.13 -11.81
CA LEU A 31 4.02 -0.46 -13.21
C LEU A 31 5.36 -0.81 -13.89
N LEU A 32 6.42 -0.05 -13.62
CA LEU A 32 7.77 -0.34 -14.11
C LEU A 32 8.28 -1.68 -13.58
N LEU A 33 8.18 -1.92 -12.26
CA LEU A 33 8.56 -3.19 -11.63
C LEU A 33 7.85 -4.39 -12.28
N LEU A 34 6.57 -4.25 -12.58
CA LEU A 34 5.78 -5.30 -13.24
C LEU A 34 6.03 -5.42 -14.75
N SER A 35 6.63 -4.42 -15.39
CA SER A 35 7.00 -4.49 -16.82
C SER A 35 8.38 -5.11 -17.05
N GLU A 36 9.29 -4.98 -16.10
CA GLU A 36 10.68 -5.43 -16.17
C GLU A 36 10.88 -6.85 -15.59
N ILE A 37 9.84 -7.68 -15.53
CA ILE A 37 9.90 -9.06 -15.00
C ILE A 37 10.70 -9.97 -15.98
N ILE A 38 11.99 -9.72 -16.11
CA ILE A 38 12.91 -10.64 -16.80
C ILE A 38 13.51 -11.64 -15.81
N SER A 39 13.75 -11.23 -14.57
CA SER A 39 14.16 -12.10 -13.47
C SER A 39 13.54 -11.61 -12.16
N LEU A 40 12.66 -12.41 -11.59
CA LEU A 40 12.12 -12.16 -10.24
C LEU A 40 13.14 -12.68 -9.22
N ASP A 41 13.47 -11.85 -8.23
CA ASP A 41 14.31 -12.21 -7.10
C ASP A 41 13.82 -11.49 -5.83
N TRP A 42 14.56 -11.62 -4.72
CA TRP A 42 14.21 -10.96 -3.47
C TRP A 42 14.21 -9.43 -3.55
N ASN A 43 14.99 -8.85 -4.45
CA ASN A 43 15.03 -7.40 -4.65
C ASN A 43 13.67 -6.85 -5.15
N PHE A 44 12.88 -7.66 -5.86
CA PHE A 44 11.51 -7.29 -6.23
C PHE A 44 10.65 -7.02 -4.98
N ILE A 45 10.73 -7.88 -3.96
CA ILE A 45 10.00 -7.70 -2.70
C ILE A 45 10.51 -6.45 -1.97
N GLN A 46 11.83 -6.25 -1.90
CA GLN A 46 12.41 -5.05 -1.26
C GLN A 46 11.93 -3.75 -1.92
N LYS A 47 11.81 -3.73 -3.24
CA LYS A 47 11.26 -2.56 -3.95
C LYS A 47 9.76 -2.34 -3.66
N LEU A 48 8.99 -3.40 -3.44
CA LEU A 48 7.60 -3.26 -2.99
C LEU A 48 7.54 -2.69 -1.57
N ASP A 49 8.39 -3.16 -0.68
CA ASP A 49 8.52 -2.63 0.69
C ASP A 49 8.88 -1.13 0.67
N ASP A 50 9.78 -0.69 -0.24
CA ASP A 50 10.14 0.73 -0.39
C ASP A 50 8.92 1.60 -0.78
N LEU A 51 7.98 1.07 -1.59
CA LEU A 51 6.74 1.78 -1.94
C LEU A 51 5.82 1.94 -0.73
N ASP A 52 5.66 0.88 0.08
CA ASP A 52 4.87 0.94 1.30
C ASP A 52 5.53 1.85 2.34
N ASP A 53 6.83 1.73 2.57
CA ASP A 53 7.60 2.57 3.48
C ASP A 53 7.43 4.06 3.16
N ARG A 54 7.47 4.45 1.87
CA ARG A 54 7.23 5.82 1.44
C ARG A 54 5.85 6.32 1.88
N LEU A 55 4.83 5.51 1.68
CA LEU A 55 3.47 5.83 2.09
C LEU A 55 3.34 5.91 3.61
N GLN A 56 3.92 4.96 4.34
CA GLN A 56 3.86 4.89 5.80
C GLN A 56 4.63 6.05 6.45
N HIS A 57 5.79 6.44 5.91
CA HIS A 57 6.53 7.61 6.41
C HIS A 57 5.74 8.91 6.28
N PHE A 58 4.94 9.05 5.24
CA PHE A 58 4.03 10.16 5.07
C PHE A 58 2.81 10.05 5.98
N TRP A 59 2.13 8.90 5.97
CA TRP A 59 0.82 8.72 6.59
C TRP A 59 0.87 8.58 8.11
N SER A 60 1.85 7.85 8.65
CA SER A 60 1.93 7.56 10.08
C SER A 60 1.97 8.81 10.96
N PRO A 61 2.75 9.86 10.66
CA PRO A 61 2.73 11.10 11.43
C PRO A 61 1.38 11.85 11.38
N ILE A 62 0.71 11.83 10.22
CA ILE A 62 -0.60 12.46 10.03
C ILE A 62 -1.66 11.72 10.87
N ASN A 63 -1.66 10.39 10.80
CA ASN A 63 -2.54 9.54 11.58
C ASN A 63 -2.36 9.76 13.09
N HIS A 64 -1.11 9.81 13.54
CA HIS A 64 -0.79 10.09 14.95
C HIS A 64 -1.27 11.49 15.36
N LEU A 65 -1.00 12.51 14.56
CA LEU A 65 -1.42 13.89 14.85
C LEU A 65 -2.95 14.00 14.90
N HIS A 66 -3.65 13.33 14.00
CA HIS A 66 -5.12 13.25 13.99
C HIS A 66 -5.65 12.65 15.29
N ALA A 67 -5.00 11.61 15.83
CA ALA A 67 -5.43 10.95 17.07
C ALA A 67 -5.21 11.81 18.32
N VAL A 68 -4.16 12.65 18.37
CA VAL A 68 -3.79 13.39 19.59
C VAL A 68 -4.13 14.89 19.55
N LYS A 69 -4.24 15.49 18.36
CA LYS A 69 -4.51 16.93 18.19
C LYS A 69 -5.40 17.18 16.98
N GLN A 70 -6.66 16.80 17.09
CA GLN A 70 -7.62 16.95 16.01
C GLN A 70 -8.10 18.42 15.88
N THR A 71 -8.04 18.95 14.66
CA THR A 71 -8.71 20.19 14.25
C THR A 71 -9.72 19.88 13.16
N ALA A 72 -10.72 20.75 12.97
CA ALA A 72 -11.71 20.55 11.89
C ALA A 72 -11.07 20.42 10.50
N LYS A 73 -10.06 21.26 10.22
CA LYS A 73 -9.32 21.22 8.94
C LYS A 73 -8.54 19.92 8.78
N LEU A 74 -7.84 19.47 9.83
CA LEU A 74 -7.07 18.22 9.78
C LEU A 74 -8.01 17.02 9.61
N ARG A 75 -9.16 17.00 10.29
CA ARG A 75 -10.13 15.91 10.17
C ARG A 75 -10.68 15.78 8.75
N LEU A 76 -11.02 16.89 8.09
CA LEU A 76 -11.51 16.88 6.71
C LEU A 76 -10.44 16.32 5.75
N ALA A 77 -9.21 16.83 5.83
CA ALA A 77 -8.11 16.38 4.99
C ALA A 77 -7.72 14.91 5.30
N TYR A 78 -7.74 14.53 6.58
CA TYR A 78 -7.49 13.14 7.01
C TYR A 78 -8.49 12.17 6.39
N ASN A 79 -9.79 12.47 6.47
CA ASN A 79 -10.83 11.60 5.91
C ASN A 79 -10.70 11.45 4.39
N GLU A 80 -10.34 12.52 3.69
CA GLU A 80 -10.08 12.46 2.25
C GLU A 80 -8.85 11.59 1.94
N CYS A 81 -7.77 11.76 2.69
CA CYS A 81 -6.58 10.91 2.56
C CYS A 81 -6.90 9.44 2.84
N LEU A 82 -7.66 9.17 3.91
CA LEU A 82 -8.03 7.80 4.30
C LEU A 82 -8.81 7.09 3.19
N ALA A 83 -9.76 7.78 2.55
CA ALA A 83 -10.50 7.25 1.41
C ALA A 83 -9.57 6.90 0.22
N LYS A 84 -8.59 7.77 -0.08
CA LYS A 84 -7.61 7.55 -1.16
C LYS A 84 -6.67 6.37 -0.84
N ILE A 85 -6.20 6.25 0.39
CA ILE A 85 -5.35 5.15 0.85
C ILE A 85 -6.13 3.83 0.79
N SER A 86 -7.39 3.80 1.24
CA SER A 86 -8.24 2.61 1.17
C SER A 86 -8.47 2.16 -0.28
N ALA A 87 -8.70 3.10 -1.19
CA ALA A 87 -8.83 2.79 -2.62
C ALA A 87 -7.53 2.22 -3.20
N TYR A 88 -6.38 2.83 -2.87
CA TYR A 88 -5.06 2.35 -3.30
C TYR A 88 -4.74 0.95 -2.74
N SER A 89 -5.00 0.70 -1.47
CA SER A 89 -4.83 -0.62 -0.85
C SER A 89 -5.69 -1.68 -1.55
N SER A 90 -6.94 -1.35 -1.88
CA SER A 90 -7.83 -2.26 -2.62
C SER A 90 -7.34 -2.51 -4.05
N GLU A 91 -6.77 -1.50 -4.70
CA GLU A 91 -6.15 -1.62 -6.03
C GLU A 91 -4.96 -2.59 -6.00
N LEU A 92 -4.09 -2.47 -4.99
CA LEU A 92 -2.94 -3.37 -4.82
C LEU A 92 -3.38 -4.81 -4.52
N SER A 93 -4.26 -5.01 -3.55
CA SER A 93 -4.72 -6.33 -3.11
C SER A 93 -5.50 -7.09 -4.18
N GLN A 94 -5.99 -6.40 -5.21
CA GLN A 94 -6.69 -7.00 -6.35
C GLN A 94 -5.87 -6.96 -7.65
N ASN A 95 -4.58 -6.62 -7.57
CA ASN A 95 -3.68 -6.61 -8.71
C ASN A 95 -3.21 -8.02 -9.07
N SER A 96 -3.82 -8.61 -10.10
CA SER A 96 -3.51 -9.98 -10.52
C SER A 96 -2.07 -10.16 -11.03
N ARG A 97 -1.47 -9.13 -11.64
CA ARG A 97 -0.07 -9.20 -12.10
C ARG A 97 0.90 -9.25 -10.92
N LEU A 98 0.66 -8.42 -9.91
CA LEU A 98 1.45 -8.42 -8.68
C LEU A 98 1.32 -9.75 -7.93
N TYR A 99 0.08 -10.25 -7.77
CA TYR A 99 -0.17 -11.56 -7.18
C TYR A 99 0.59 -12.69 -7.91
N GLN A 100 0.55 -12.71 -9.25
CA GLN A 100 1.27 -13.73 -10.03
C GLN A 100 2.78 -13.61 -9.89
N ALA A 101 3.33 -12.40 -9.82
CA ALA A 101 4.76 -12.20 -9.60
C ALA A 101 5.21 -12.79 -8.24
N ILE A 102 4.49 -12.48 -7.16
CA ILE A 102 4.78 -13.02 -5.82
C ILE A 102 4.59 -14.54 -5.78
N LYS A 103 3.55 -15.06 -6.40
CA LYS A 103 3.30 -16.50 -6.51
C LYS A 103 4.41 -17.21 -7.29
N THR A 104 4.98 -16.59 -8.31
CA THR A 104 6.12 -17.12 -9.05
C THR A 104 7.37 -17.18 -8.17
N LEU A 105 7.61 -16.16 -7.33
CA LEU A 105 8.70 -16.18 -6.35
C LEU A 105 8.52 -17.30 -5.31
N ASP A 106 7.32 -17.50 -4.80
CA ASP A 106 7.04 -18.52 -3.78
C ASP A 106 7.20 -19.95 -4.32
N ASN A 107 6.78 -20.19 -5.57
CA ASN A 107 6.87 -21.50 -6.22
C ASN A 107 8.20 -21.74 -6.96
N GLY A 108 9.05 -20.73 -7.09
CA GLY A 108 10.31 -20.81 -7.81
C GLY A 108 11.39 -21.56 -7.02
N ASP A 109 12.42 -22.02 -7.75
CA ASP A 109 13.56 -22.73 -7.17
C ASP A 109 14.59 -21.75 -6.52
N TYR A 110 14.07 -20.80 -5.72
CA TYR A 110 14.86 -19.79 -5.04
C TYR A 110 15.32 -20.28 -3.66
N ARG A 111 16.61 -20.02 -3.34
CA ARG A 111 17.17 -20.34 -2.01
C ARG A 111 16.81 -19.28 -0.96
N PHE A 112 15.53 -19.08 -0.72
CA PHE A 112 15.06 -18.18 0.32
C PHE A 112 15.21 -18.78 1.71
N ASN A 113 15.60 -17.94 2.67
CA ASN A 113 15.60 -18.32 4.08
C ASN A 113 14.16 -18.41 4.65
N TYR A 114 14.04 -18.89 5.90
CA TYR A 114 12.73 -19.07 6.53
C TYR A 114 11.92 -17.79 6.62
N ALA A 115 12.56 -16.65 6.97
CA ALA A 115 11.88 -15.37 7.10
C ALA A 115 11.34 -14.86 5.75
N GLN A 116 12.15 -14.98 4.69
CA GLN A 116 11.75 -14.63 3.33
C GLN A 116 10.55 -15.47 2.83
N LYS A 117 10.59 -16.79 3.04
CA LYS A 117 9.47 -17.67 2.71
C LYS A 117 8.21 -17.30 3.48
N LYS A 118 8.36 -17.00 4.78
CA LYS A 118 7.22 -16.58 5.61
C LYS A 118 6.63 -15.25 5.14
N CYS A 119 7.47 -14.31 4.69
CA CYS A 119 7.02 -13.05 4.09
C CYS A 119 6.16 -13.33 2.85
N LEU A 120 6.66 -14.10 1.87
CA LEU A 120 5.91 -14.45 0.66
C LEU A 120 4.56 -15.13 0.97
N HIS A 121 4.53 -16.07 1.91
CA HIS A 121 3.30 -16.73 2.34
C HIS A 121 2.31 -15.73 2.96
N ASN A 122 2.78 -14.75 3.73
CA ASN A 122 1.93 -13.71 4.31
C ASN A 122 1.36 -12.82 3.20
N GLU A 123 2.19 -12.36 2.26
CA GLU A 123 1.74 -11.59 1.10
C GLU A 123 0.65 -12.31 0.30
N LEU A 124 0.87 -13.57 -0.05
CA LEU A 124 -0.11 -14.37 -0.77
C LEU A 124 -1.42 -14.54 0.01
N ARG A 125 -1.34 -14.78 1.32
CA ARG A 125 -2.52 -14.82 2.20
C ARG A 125 -3.27 -13.50 2.17
N ASP A 126 -2.56 -12.38 2.24
CA ASP A 126 -3.16 -11.05 2.30
C ASP A 126 -3.82 -10.67 0.96
N PHE A 127 -3.32 -11.16 -0.18
CA PHE A 127 -4.03 -11.12 -1.45
C PHE A 127 -5.37 -11.87 -1.42
N HIS A 128 -5.41 -13.08 -0.85
CA HIS A 128 -6.65 -13.85 -0.69
C HIS A 128 -7.65 -13.10 0.21
N LEU A 129 -7.18 -12.56 1.34
CA LEU A 129 -8.00 -11.74 2.22
C LEU A 129 -8.47 -10.43 1.56
N GLY A 130 -7.66 -9.87 0.65
CA GLY A 130 -7.98 -8.71 -0.18
C GLY A 130 -8.98 -9.00 -1.31
N GLY A 131 -9.34 -10.27 -1.50
CA GLY A 131 -10.36 -10.70 -2.45
C GLY A 131 -9.86 -10.91 -3.87
N ILE A 132 -8.59 -11.26 -4.08
CA ILE A 132 -8.01 -11.52 -5.41
C ILE A 132 -8.76 -12.62 -6.16
N ASP A 133 -9.25 -13.63 -5.45
CA ASP A 133 -9.98 -14.79 -6.01
C ASP A 133 -11.47 -14.51 -6.24
N LEU A 134 -11.97 -13.37 -5.81
CA LEU A 134 -13.39 -13.05 -6.00
C LEU A 134 -13.70 -12.75 -7.47
N PRO A 135 -14.86 -13.15 -7.97
CA PRO A 135 -15.36 -12.64 -9.26
C PRO A 135 -15.42 -11.12 -9.28
N LYS A 136 -15.14 -10.48 -10.43
CA LYS A 136 -15.06 -9.01 -10.57
C LYS A 136 -16.23 -8.25 -9.95
N ALA A 137 -17.46 -8.78 -10.05
CA ALA A 137 -18.63 -8.16 -9.41
C ALA A 137 -18.54 -8.14 -7.88
N LYS A 138 -18.00 -9.21 -7.27
CA LYS A 138 -17.76 -9.30 -5.82
C LYS A 138 -16.57 -8.46 -5.39
N GLN A 139 -15.51 -8.35 -6.21
CA GLN A 139 -14.39 -7.44 -5.96
C GLN A 139 -14.86 -5.98 -5.83
N LYS A 140 -15.72 -5.52 -6.75
CA LYS A 140 -16.34 -4.18 -6.65
C LYS A 140 -17.14 -4.00 -5.35
N ARG A 141 -17.92 -5.02 -4.98
CA ARG A 141 -18.67 -5.00 -3.72
C ARG A 141 -17.74 -4.93 -2.50
N TYR A 142 -16.67 -5.69 -2.52
CA TYR A 142 -15.62 -5.68 -1.48
C TYR A 142 -15.01 -4.28 -1.34
N GLN A 143 -14.63 -3.62 -2.45
CA GLN A 143 -14.09 -2.25 -2.43
C GLN A 143 -15.06 -1.25 -1.79
N VAL A 144 -16.37 -1.35 -2.11
CA VAL A 144 -17.39 -0.49 -1.50
C VAL A 144 -17.47 -0.71 0.00
N ILE A 145 -17.42 -1.96 0.46
CA ILE A 145 -17.45 -2.29 1.90
C ILE A 145 -16.20 -1.74 2.59
N GLN A 146 -15.02 -1.93 2.02
CA GLN A 146 -13.77 -1.39 2.58
C GLN A 146 -13.80 0.15 2.67
N ALA A 147 -14.30 0.83 1.65
CA ALA A 147 -14.47 2.28 1.68
C ALA A 147 -15.45 2.75 2.76
N GLN A 148 -16.51 1.98 3.04
CA GLN A 148 -17.46 2.27 4.12
C GLN A 148 -16.87 2.04 5.51
N LEU A 149 -16.03 1.00 5.67
CA LEU A 149 -15.37 0.70 6.95
C LEU A 149 -14.24 1.68 7.28
N ALA A 150 -13.70 2.38 6.29
CA ALA A 150 -12.66 3.38 6.45
C ALA A 150 -13.21 4.77 6.85
N GLN A 151 -14.53 4.99 6.92
CA GLN A 151 -15.19 6.23 7.33
C GLN A 151 -15.49 6.25 8.82
#